data_2772d637cc011de2f2e118afcc574d98
#
_entry.id   2772d637cc011de2f2e118afcc574d98
#
_cell.length_a   1.000
_cell.length_b   1.000
_cell.length_c   1.000
_cell.angle_alpha   90.00
_cell.angle_beta   90.00
_cell.angle_gamma   90.00
#
_symmetry.space_group_name_H-M   'P 1'
#
loop_
_entity.id
_entity.type
_entity.pdbx_description
1 polymer ?
#
loop_
_entity_poly.entity_id
_entity_poly.type
_entity_poly.pdbx_seq_one_letter_code
_entity_poly.pdbx_strand_id
1 'polypeptide(L)'
;MDRRLLKAAASGDSTSMEEMASQDQSILHGKTPQGNTCLHISSIHGHQVFCTDAVALEESLLATVNLDGETPLLTAITRGWVSLASVLLRCCRSRRLSEAILQQDTHGCNALHYAIRSGHRELALELIAAEPDLSKHVTKFNDSPMYIAAKRNFADVFEELLNIPDSSHAGRCDNNALHAAATNGNGDIATKIMRMRPEMARAANKYGNTPARLVVLYNKVDMLRVLLEHDCSLGYEVSTKGFSLLHAAAYRGHIDVAREILKHCPDAPYCQVDNQDGLTLLHTTITNNHAEFADFILRTPQLRKVINMQDNQGKTPLHYAVQSCNPKIVAALLSHEDIDVTMIDNNGDPATWELWKVIQNAKTLNWNEVCMLMLKANPQHTGSIYNLHRKAKQEATNASRKDAKSLTQIYTTNTSLVAILITTIAFAAAFTLPGGYSNGAGSEGLPVMSRKVAFQAFLISDTLAMCSSFAVAFICIMARWEDYEFLVYYRSFTKKLMWFAYVATTTAFSTGLYTVLPPHLHWLAIAICITVALLPILTKLLGEWPVLRLRFRLGKTFNSDLLDIV
;
A
#
# COMPACT_ATOMS: atom_id res chain seq x y z
N MET A 1 -53.38 4.75 13.72
CA MET A 1 -53.43 3.58 14.61
C MET A 1 -53.89 4.03 15.98
N ASP A 2 -54.84 3.28 16.59
CA ASP A 2 -55.28 3.48 17.99
C ASP A 2 -54.06 3.29 18.94
N ARG A 3 -53.98 4.12 19.97
CA ARG A 3 -52.88 4.07 20.97
C ARG A 3 -52.85 2.76 21.75
N ARG A 4 -54.00 2.16 22.03
CA ARG A 4 -54.11 0.88 22.74
C ARG A 4 -53.60 -0.25 21.87
N LEU A 5 -54.00 -0.29 20.57
CA LEU A 5 -53.51 -1.28 19.64
C LEU A 5 -52.00 -1.15 19.38
N LEU A 6 -51.50 0.08 19.30
CA LEU A 6 -50.04 0.31 19.19
C LEU A 6 -49.27 -0.27 20.39
N LYS A 7 -49.79 -0.03 21.62
CA LYS A 7 -49.20 -0.57 22.85
C LYS A 7 -49.28 -2.09 22.89
N ALA A 8 -50.43 -2.68 22.55
CA ALA A 8 -50.62 -4.13 22.49
C ALA A 8 -49.66 -4.79 21.48
N ALA A 9 -49.52 -4.22 20.28
CA ALA A 9 -48.59 -4.72 19.27
C ALA A 9 -47.11 -4.62 19.69
N ALA A 10 -46.74 -3.55 20.40
CA ALA A 10 -45.38 -3.35 20.90
C ALA A 10 -45.04 -4.24 22.12
N SER A 11 -46.03 -4.67 22.92
CA SER A 11 -45.84 -5.56 24.05
C SER A 11 -46.14 -7.04 23.75
N GLY A 12 -46.72 -7.35 22.58
CA GLY A 12 -47.13 -8.69 22.20
C GLY A 12 -48.41 -9.18 22.88
N ASP A 13 -49.29 -8.25 23.32
CA ASP A 13 -50.53 -8.56 24.03
C ASP A 13 -51.64 -8.89 23.01
N SER A 14 -51.73 -10.19 22.66
CA SER A 14 -52.74 -10.71 21.71
C SER A 14 -54.16 -10.58 22.30
N THR A 15 -54.34 -10.76 23.60
CA THR A 15 -55.67 -10.71 24.22
C THR A 15 -56.31 -9.34 24.09
N SER A 16 -55.57 -8.27 24.38
CA SER A 16 -56.03 -6.90 24.18
C SER A 16 -56.33 -6.59 22.71
N MET A 17 -55.59 -7.16 21.78
CA MET A 17 -55.82 -7.01 20.33
C MET A 17 -57.14 -7.68 19.93
N GLU A 18 -57.38 -8.92 20.35
CA GLU A 18 -58.58 -9.70 20.05
C GLU A 18 -59.85 -9.00 20.62
N GLU A 19 -59.78 -8.49 21.85
CA GLU A 19 -60.85 -7.74 22.44
C GLU A 19 -61.21 -6.48 21.64
N MET A 20 -60.20 -5.73 21.15
CA MET A 20 -60.42 -4.55 20.32
C MET A 20 -60.98 -4.94 18.96
N ALA A 21 -60.45 -6.00 18.31
CA ALA A 21 -60.90 -6.46 17.01
C ALA A 21 -62.33 -7.02 17.05
N SER A 22 -62.78 -7.61 18.18
CA SER A 22 -64.14 -8.11 18.37
C SER A 22 -65.16 -6.96 18.42
N GLN A 23 -64.74 -5.76 18.87
CA GLN A 23 -65.58 -4.57 18.88
C GLN A 23 -65.64 -3.87 17.51
N ASP A 24 -64.49 -3.76 16.87
CA ASP A 24 -64.33 -3.15 15.54
C ASP A 24 -63.11 -3.71 14.81
N GLN A 25 -63.33 -4.64 13.87
CA GLN A 25 -62.26 -5.26 13.07
C GLN A 25 -61.47 -4.24 12.24
N SER A 26 -62.09 -3.11 11.87
CA SER A 26 -61.40 -2.09 11.07
C SER A 26 -60.22 -1.45 11.81
N ILE A 27 -60.14 -1.58 13.10
CA ILE A 27 -59.08 -1.01 13.94
C ILE A 27 -57.70 -1.60 13.57
N LEU A 28 -57.67 -2.87 13.10
CA LEU A 28 -56.45 -3.58 12.69
C LEU A 28 -55.75 -2.91 11.46
N HIS A 29 -56.51 -2.22 10.61
CA HIS A 29 -55.99 -1.46 9.45
C HIS A 29 -55.38 -0.12 9.81
N GLY A 30 -55.46 0.30 11.07
CA GLY A 30 -54.86 1.55 11.53
C GLY A 30 -53.35 1.57 11.27
N LYS A 31 -52.84 2.71 10.75
CA LYS A 31 -51.42 2.91 10.44
C LYS A 31 -50.79 3.97 11.35
N THR A 32 -49.53 3.81 11.66
CA THR A 32 -48.69 4.86 12.26
C THR A 32 -48.33 5.94 11.23
N PRO A 33 -47.75 7.08 11.63
CA PRO A 33 -47.23 8.09 10.67
C PRO A 33 -46.21 7.50 9.69
N GLN A 34 -45.48 6.43 10.05
CA GLN A 34 -44.55 5.72 9.18
C GLN A 34 -45.23 4.64 8.31
N GLY A 35 -46.57 4.56 8.35
CA GLY A 35 -47.33 3.58 7.59
C GLY A 35 -47.36 2.17 8.19
N ASN A 36 -46.80 1.95 9.37
CA ASN A 36 -46.76 0.64 10.01
C ASN A 36 -48.15 0.26 10.55
N THR A 37 -48.60 -0.97 10.26
CA THR A 37 -49.75 -1.61 10.89
C THR A 37 -49.37 -2.28 12.19
N CYS A 38 -50.34 -2.82 12.97
CA CYS A 38 -50.08 -3.56 14.19
C CYS A 38 -49.15 -4.78 13.90
N LEU A 39 -49.29 -5.41 12.72
CA LEU A 39 -48.45 -6.53 12.31
C LEU A 39 -47.00 -6.10 12.03
N HIS A 40 -46.76 -4.90 11.47
CA HIS A 40 -45.39 -4.35 11.36
C HIS A 40 -44.77 -4.08 12.74
N ILE A 41 -45.51 -3.46 13.63
CA ILE A 41 -45.00 -3.13 14.97
C ILE A 41 -44.65 -4.41 15.75
N SER A 42 -45.53 -5.42 15.75
CA SER A 42 -45.22 -6.70 16.41
C SER A 42 -44.05 -7.44 15.72
N SER A 43 -43.89 -7.28 14.40
CA SER A 43 -42.73 -7.81 13.65
C SER A 43 -41.43 -7.09 14.03
N ILE A 44 -41.45 -5.78 14.31
CA ILE A 44 -40.29 -5.03 14.81
C ILE A 44 -39.82 -5.60 16.16
N HIS A 45 -40.74 -5.97 17.02
CA HIS A 45 -40.46 -6.48 18.39
C HIS A 45 -40.31 -8.01 18.47
N GLY A 46 -40.63 -8.75 17.41
CA GLY A 46 -40.47 -10.21 17.34
C GLY A 46 -41.56 -11.00 18.04
N HIS A 47 -42.77 -10.43 18.25
CA HIS A 47 -43.87 -11.06 18.95
C HIS A 47 -44.63 -12.05 18.07
N GLN A 48 -44.13 -13.31 18.02
CA GLN A 48 -44.62 -14.33 17.09
C GLN A 48 -46.10 -14.68 17.34
N VAL A 49 -46.53 -14.83 18.62
CA VAL A 49 -47.92 -15.19 18.98
C VAL A 49 -48.86 -14.07 18.48
N PHE A 50 -48.55 -12.82 18.82
CA PHE A 50 -49.35 -11.67 18.35
C PHE A 50 -49.46 -11.64 16.84
N CYS A 51 -48.35 -11.91 16.13
CA CYS A 51 -48.35 -11.91 14.65
C CYS A 51 -49.25 -13.00 14.07
N THR A 52 -49.24 -14.22 14.64
CA THR A 52 -50.10 -15.32 14.19
C THR A 52 -51.58 -15.03 14.46
N ASP A 53 -51.91 -14.47 15.60
CA ASP A 53 -53.29 -14.15 15.98
C ASP A 53 -53.82 -12.98 15.12
N ALA A 54 -53.01 -11.92 14.88
CA ALA A 54 -53.36 -10.82 14.02
C ALA A 54 -53.63 -11.28 12.58
N VAL A 55 -52.80 -12.20 12.04
CA VAL A 55 -52.99 -12.77 10.71
C VAL A 55 -54.21 -13.68 10.62
N ALA A 56 -54.59 -14.34 11.73
CA ALA A 56 -55.80 -15.14 11.78
C ALA A 56 -57.06 -14.28 11.73
N LEU A 57 -57.03 -13.10 12.35
CA LEU A 57 -58.13 -12.13 12.33
C LEU A 57 -58.24 -11.36 11.01
N GLU A 58 -57.12 -10.95 10.44
CA GLU A 58 -57.09 -10.13 9.23
C GLU A 58 -55.86 -10.47 8.37
N GLU A 59 -56.04 -11.28 7.34
CA GLU A 59 -54.97 -11.76 6.45
C GLU A 59 -54.40 -10.70 5.53
N SER A 60 -55.18 -9.65 5.21
CA SER A 60 -54.72 -8.59 4.30
C SER A 60 -53.55 -7.79 4.91
N LEU A 61 -53.33 -7.86 6.21
CA LEU A 61 -52.19 -7.23 6.90
C LEU A 61 -50.85 -7.75 6.39
N LEU A 62 -50.77 -9.01 5.91
CA LEU A 62 -49.55 -9.60 5.37
C LEU A 62 -49.04 -8.88 4.11
N ALA A 63 -49.96 -8.34 3.29
CA ALA A 63 -49.62 -7.66 2.04
C ALA A 63 -49.51 -6.13 2.21
N THR A 64 -49.82 -5.58 3.38
CA THR A 64 -49.69 -4.14 3.60
C THR A 64 -48.23 -3.71 3.64
N VAL A 65 -47.95 -2.53 3.07
CA VAL A 65 -46.61 -1.95 3.05
C VAL A 65 -46.59 -0.64 3.88
N ASN A 66 -45.47 -0.40 4.54
CA ASN A 66 -45.16 0.86 5.23
C ASN A 66 -44.55 1.90 4.26
N LEU A 67 -44.16 3.06 4.76
CA LEU A 67 -43.55 4.13 3.93
C LEU A 67 -42.16 3.74 3.38
N ASP A 68 -41.47 2.80 4.01
CA ASP A 68 -40.18 2.26 3.53
C ASP A 68 -40.39 1.19 2.44
N GLY A 69 -41.67 0.84 2.12
CA GLY A 69 -42.02 -0.22 1.17
C GLY A 69 -41.91 -1.63 1.76
N GLU A 70 -41.71 -1.76 3.08
CA GLU A 70 -41.56 -3.05 3.73
C GLU A 70 -42.92 -3.67 4.05
N THR A 71 -43.06 -4.99 3.81
CA THR A 71 -44.12 -5.82 4.39
C THR A 71 -43.74 -6.26 5.80
N PRO A 72 -44.67 -6.77 6.62
CA PRO A 72 -44.36 -7.34 7.94
C PRO A 72 -43.29 -8.47 7.87
N LEU A 73 -43.32 -9.29 6.81
CA LEU A 73 -42.29 -10.30 6.56
C LEU A 73 -40.92 -9.63 6.37
N LEU A 74 -40.84 -8.61 5.52
CA LEU A 74 -39.60 -7.90 5.26
C LEU A 74 -39.08 -7.19 6.52
N THR A 75 -39.99 -6.58 7.27
CA THR A 75 -39.67 -5.97 8.58
C THR A 75 -39.11 -7.00 9.58
N ALA A 76 -39.69 -8.20 9.69
CA ALA A 76 -39.16 -9.25 10.58
C ALA A 76 -37.74 -9.67 10.18
N ILE A 77 -37.43 -9.79 8.87
CA ILE A 77 -36.11 -10.14 8.37
C ILE A 77 -35.09 -9.04 8.61
N THR A 78 -35.46 -7.78 8.35
CA THR A 78 -34.56 -6.62 8.58
C THR A 78 -34.23 -6.43 10.05
N ARG A 79 -35.11 -6.86 10.96
CA ARG A 79 -34.88 -6.85 12.42
C ARG A 79 -34.17 -8.10 12.93
N GLY A 80 -33.98 -9.12 12.09
CA GLY A 80 -33.26 -10.36 12.44
C GLY A 80 -34.11 -11.42 13.15
N TRP A 81 -35.44 -11.29 13.13
CA TRP A 81 -36.37 -12.26 13.73
C TRP A 81 -36.64 -13.44 12.78
N VAL A 82 -35.64 -14.33 12.63
CA VAL A 82 -35.65 -15.44 11.66
C VAL A 82 -36.85 -16.37 11.88
N SER A 83 -37.09 -16.79 13.11
CA SER A 83 -38.23 -17.70 13.43
C SER A 83 -39.58 -17.08 13.09
N LEU A 84 -39.77 -15.80 13.39
CA LEU A 84 -40.97 -15.06 13.01
C LEU A 84 -41.11 -14.93 11.50
N ALA A 85 -39.98 -14.60 10.81
CA ALA A 85 -39.98 -14.49 9.36
C ALA A 85 -40.39 -15.80 8.66
N SER A 86 -39.90 -16.97 9.14
CA SER A 86 -40.32 -18.29 8.65
C SER A 86 -41.82 -18.57 8.91
N VAL A 87 -42.36 -18.08 10.03
CA VAL A 87 -43.80 -18.20 10.32
C VAL A 87 -44.60 -17.32 9.35
N LEU A 88 -44.25 -16.03 9.19
CA LEU A 88 -44.95 -15.12 8.29
C LEU A 88 -44.84 -15.59 6.82
N LEU A 89 -43.70 -16.14 6.40
CA LEU A 89 -43.50 -16.73 5.07
C LEU A 89 -44.49 -17.90 4.85
N ARG A 90 -44.64 -18.80 5.83
CA ARG A 90 -45.60 -19.89 5.75
C ARG A 90 -47.05 -19.37 5.69
N CYS A 91 -47.38 -18.33 6.42
CA CYS A 91 -48.69 -17.67 6.36
C CYS A 91 -48.96 -17.08 4.97
N CYS A 92 -47.99 -16.38 4.37
CA CYS A 92 -48.14 -15.86 2.99
C CYS A 92 -48.31 -16.99 1.98
N ARG A 93 -47.52 -18.07 2.08
CA ARG A 93 -47.58 -19.21 1.17
C ARG A 93 -48.94 -19.96 1.25
N SER A 94 -49.43 -20.21 2.47
CA SER A 94 -50.72 -20.92 2.66
C SER A 94 -51.91 -20.14 2.09
N ARG A 95 -51.80 -18.82 2.00
CA ARG A 95 -52.80 -17.90 1.44
C ARG A 95 -52.56 -17.45 0.02
N ARG A 96 -51.49 -18.00 -0.62
CA ARG A 96 -51.08 -17.70 -2.00
C ARG A 96 -50.79 -16.21 -2.23
N LEU A 97 -50.22 -15.53 -1.24
CA LEU A 97 -49.88 -14.11 -1.29
C LEU A 97 -48.46 -13.93 -1.83
N SER A 98 -48.16 -14.37 -3.06
CA SER A 98 -46.84 -14.24 -3.70
C SER A 98 -46.39 -12.77 -3.81
N GLU A 99 -47.32 -11.84 -4.06
CA GLU A 99 -47.01 -10.41 -4.15
C GLU A 99 -46.42 -9.88 -2.84
N ALA A 100 -46.91 -10.34 -1.68
CA ALA A 100 -46.36 -9.93 -0.37
C ALA A 100 -44.95 -10.46 -0.14
N ILE A 101 -44.61 -11.65 -0.66
CA ILE A 101 -43.27 -12.24 -0.58
C ILE A 101 -42.32 -11.53 -1.56
N LEU A 102 -42.77 -11.20 -2.77
CA LEU A 102 -41.98 -10.56 -3.82
C LEU A 102 -41.75 -9.07 -3.60
N GLN A 103 -42.47 -8.47 -2.64
CA GLN A 103 -42.39 -7.04 -2.36
C GLN A 103 -40.95 -6.58 -2.15
N GLN A 104 -40.62 -5.45 -2.77
CA GLN A 104 -39.35 -4.76 -2.62
C GLN A 104 -39.52 -3.48 -1.80
N ASP A 105 -38.54 -3.17 -0.98
CA ASP A 105 -38.48 -1.90 -0.25
C ASP A 105 -38.08 -0.71 -1.17
N THR A 106 -37.99 0.47 -0.57
CA THR A 106 -37.56 1.70 -1.28
C THR A 106 -36.12 1.62 -1.84
N HIS A 107 -35.31 0.63 -1.44
CA HIS A 107 -33.97 0.36 -1.98
C HIS A 107 -33.98 -0.73 -3.07
N GLY A 108 -35.13 -1.28 -3.41
CA GLY A 108 -35.27 -2.41 -4.33
C GLY A 108 -34.86 -3.75 -3.72
N CYS A 109 -34.71 -3.84 -2.40
CA CYS A 109 -34.38 -5.07 -1.72
C CYS A 109 -35.66 -5.85 -1.38
N ASN A 110 -35.69 -7.15 -1.71
CA ASN A 110 -36.72 -8.09 -1.26
C ASN A 110 -36.22 -8.93 -0.05
N ALA A 111 -37.09 -9.80 0.44
CA ALA A 111 -36.82 -10.70 1.57
C ALA A 111 -35.51 -11.51 1.42
N LEU A 112 -35.28 -12.04 0.21
CA LEU A 112 -34.11 -12.86 -0.10
C LEU A 112 -32.80 -12.07 -0.06
N HIS A 113 -32.80 -10.82 -0.54
CA HIS A 113 -31.63 -9.94 -0.43
C HIS A 113 -31.19 -9.72 1.01
N TYR A 114 -32.16 -9.46 1.91
CA TYR A 114 -31.86 -9.24 3.33
C TYR A 114 -31.45 -10.53 4.03
N ALA A 115 -32.12 -11.65 3.78
CA ALA A 115 -31.76 -12.94 4.38
C ALA A 115 -30.31 -13.33 4.06
N ILE A 116 -29.88 -13.18 2.78
CA ILE A 116 -28.49 -13.45 2.38
C ILE A 116 -27.53 -12.42 2.99
N ARG A 117 -27.85 -11.12 2.96
CA ARG A 117 -27.00 -10.06 3.54
C ARG A 117 -26.80 -10.24 5.04
N SER A 118 -27.82 -10.63 5.77
CA SER A 118 -27.75 -10.84 7.23
C SER A 118 -27.14 -12.18 7.62
N GLY A 119 -26.93 -13.09 6.68
CA GLY A 119 -26.31 -14.38 6.94
C GLY A 119 -27.29 -15.49 7.33
N HIS A 120 -28.60 -15.27 7.16
CA HIS A 120 -29.66 -16.23 7.48
C HIS A 120 -29.85 -17.24 6.35
N ARG A 121 -28.92 -18.20 6.24
CA ARG A 121 -28.83 -19.15 5.13
C ARG A 121 -30.06 -20.04 5.02
N GLU A 122 -30.51 -20.61 6.16
CA GLU A 122 -31.70 -21.48 6.21
C GLU A 122 -32.95 -20.72 5.74
N LEU A 123 -33.16 -19.50 6.24
CA LEU A 123 -34.27 -18.66 5.79
C LEU A 123 -34.17 -18.30 4.30
N ALA A 124 -32.95 -18.07 3.79
CA ALA A 124 -32.75 -17.82 2.37
C ALA A 124 -33.16 -19.02 1.52
N LEU A 125 -32.83 -20.24 1.93
CA LEU A 125 -33.26 -21.48 1.28
C LEU A 125 -34.78 -21.67 1.35
N GLU A 126 -35.40 -21.40 2.52
CA GLU A 126 -36.87 -21.40 2.67
C GLU A 126 -37.55 -20.41 1.72
N LEU A 127 -37.00 -19.19 1.57
CA LEU A 127 -37.52 -18.15 0.67
C LEU A 127 -37.41 -18.57 -0.79
N ILE A 128 -36.28 -19.16 -1.23
CA ILE A 128 -36.07 -19.67 -2.58
C ILE A 128 -37.09 -20.78 -2.89
N ALA A 129 -37.27 -21.71 -1.94
CA ALA A 129 -38.23 -22.82 -2.11
C ALA A 129 -39.70 -22.36 -2.10
N ALA A 130 -39.99 -21.26 -1.41
CA ALA A 130 -41.35 -20.71 -1.34
C ALA A 130 -41.71 -19.89 -2.60
N GLU A 131 -40.78 -19.06 -3.06
CA GLU A 131 -41.01 -18.14 -4.18
C GLU A 131 -39.69 -17.95 -4.99
N PRO A 132 -39.42 -18.81 -5.98
CA PRO A 132 -38.19 -18.74 -6.80
C PRO A 132 -38.00 -17.40 -7.54
N ASP A 133 -39.09 -16.71 -7.84
CA ASP A 133 -39.06 -15.43 -8.56
C ASP A 133 -38.37 -14.30 -7.77
N LEU A 134 -38.16 -14.46 -6.44
CA LEU A 134 -37.33 -13.59 -5.66
C LEU A 134 -35.90 -13.44 -6.21
N SER A 135 -35.40 -14.49 -6.88
CA SER A 135 -34.06 -14.54 -7.46
C SER A 135 -33.88 -13.65 -8.70
N LYS A 136 -34.98 -13.25 -9.34
CA LYS A 136 -34.95 -12.44 -10.58
C LYS A 136 -34.75 -10.96 -10.32
N HIS A 137 -35.07 -10.49 -9.13
CA HIS A 137 -35.04 -9.09 -8.77
C HIS A 137 -33.64 -8.61 -8.42
N VAL A 138 -33.40 -7.34 -8.71
CA VAL A 138 -32.15 -6.66 -8.34
C VAL A 138 -32.47 -5.42 -7.50
N THR A 139 -31.50 -5.04 -6.66
CA THR A 139 -31.58 -3.80 -5.88
C THR A 139 -31.37 -2.58 -6.78
N LYS A 140 -31.63 -1.36 -6.27
CA LYS A 140 -31.28 -0.10 -6.95
C LYS A 140 -29.79 0.02 -7.32
N PHE A 141 -28.93 -0.75 -6.67
CA PHE A 141 -27.51 -0.82 -6.96
C PHE A 141 -27.15 -1.95 -7.94
N ASN A 142 -28.14 -2.60 -8.53
CA ASN A 142 -28.01 -3.74 -9.43
C ASN A 142 -27.45 -5.01 -8.75
N ASP A 143 -27.55 -5.13 -7.41
CA ASP A 143 -27.15 -6.35 -6.71
C ASP A 143 -28.28 -7.40 -6.78
N SER A 144 -28.02 -8.56 -7.37
CA SER A 144 -28.92 -9.72 -7.34
C SER A 144 -28.67 -10.61 -6.12
N PRO A 145 -29.63 -11.44 -5.69
CA PRO A 145 -29.44 -12.44 -4.65
C PRO A 145 -28.24 -13.37 -4.94
N MET A 146 -28.08 -13.83 -6.18
CA MET A 146 -26.96 -14.69 -6.59
C MET A 146 -25.61 -13.99 -6.45
N TYR A 147 -25.50 -12.73 -6.86
CA TYR A 147 -24.28 -11.95 -6.69
C TYR A 147 -23.92 -11.79 -5.22
N ILE A 148 -24.92 -11.50 -4.36
CA ILE A 148 -24.70 -11.35 -2.91
C ILE A 148 -24.29 -12.69 -2.29
N ALA A 149 -24.91 -13.81 -2.67
CA ALA A 149 -24.56 -15.15 -2.20
C ALA A 149 -23.11 -15.52 -2.57
N ALA A 150 -22.72 -15.28 -3.82
CA ALA A 150 -21.32 -15.46 -4.26
C ALA A 150 -20.36 -14.58 -3.46
N LYS A 151 -20.69 -13.31 -3.24
CA LYS A 151 -19.88 -12.36 -2.47
C LYS A 151 -19.74 -12.74 -0.99
N ARG A 152 -20.79 -13.36 -0.41
CA ARG A 152 -20.81 -13.86 0.97
C ARG A 152 -20.22 -15.26 1.11
N ASN A 153 -19.89 -15.91 0.01
CA ASN A 153 -19.39 -17.28 -0.02
C ASN A 153 -20.40 -18.33 0.52
N PHE A 154 -21.70 -18.11 0.26
CA PHE A 154 -22.76 -19.03 0.66
C PHE A 154 -23.01 -20.03 -0.48
N ALA A 155 -22.23 -21.12 -0.50
CA ALA A 155 -22.19 -22.06 -1.61
C ALA A 155 -23.51 -22.83 -1.80
N ASP A 156 -24.23 -23.14 -0.72
CA ASP A 156 -25.53 -23.80 -0.73
C ASP A 156 -26.64 -22.91 -1.30
N VAL A 157 -26.77 -21.69 -0.78
CA VAL A 157 -27.73 -20.71 -1.29
C VAL A 157 -27.41 -20.36 -2.75
N PHE A 158 -26.12 -20.24 -3.08
CA PHE A 158 -25.67 -19.97 -4.44
C PHE A 158 -26.08 -21.10 -5.42
N GLU A 159 -25.92 -22.35 -5.01
CA GLU A 159 -26.27 -23.51 -5.84
C GLU A 159 -27.75 -23.55 -6.16
N GLU A 160 -28.61 -23.35 -5.17
CA GLU A 160 -30.07 -23.27 -5.38
C GLU A 160 -30.44 -22.12 -6.32
N LEU A 161 -29.81 -20.94 -6.17
CA LEU A 161 -30.07 -19.83 -7.09
C LEU A 161 -29.56 -20.10 -8.52
N LEU A 162 -28.43 -20.80 -8.66
CA LEU A 162 -27.87 -21.15 -9.97
C LEU A 162 -28.76 -22.11 -10.73
N ASN A 163 -29.46 -23.02 -10.04
CA ASN A 163 -30.39 -23.99 -10.60
C ASN A 163 -31.66 -23.34 -11.15
N ILE A 164 -32.01 -22.12 -10.75
CA ILE A 164 -33.17 -21.38 -11.28
C ILE A 164 -32.79 -20.73 -12.62
N PRO A 165 -33.38 -21.11 -13.75
CA PRO A 165 -32.94 -20.69 -15.09
C PRO A 165 -32.88 -19.18 -15.28
N ASP A 166 -33.88 -18.45 -14.81
CA ASP A 166 -34.03 -17.01 -15.01
C ASP A 166 -33.49 -16.16 -13.83
N SER A 167 -32.76 -16.77 -12.88
CA SER A 167 -32.21 -16.03 -11.77
C SER A 167 -31.19 -15.00 -12.24
N SER A 168 -31.31 -13.78 -11.71
CA SER A 168 -30.37 -12.69 -12.01
C SER A 168 -29.01 -12.95 -11.37
N HIS A 169 -27.95 -12.71 -12.13
CA HIS A 169 -26.56 -12.79 -11.68
C HIS A 169 -25.88 -11.43 -11.62
N ALA A 170 -26.64 -10.34 -11.84
CA ALA A 170 -26.14 -8.97 -11.88
C ALA A 170 -25.63 -8.50 -10.52
N GLY A 171 -24.64 -7.63 -10.53
CA GLY A 171 -24.07 -6.99 -9.36
C GLY A 171 -23.60 -5.56 -9.64
N ARG A 172 -23.18 -4.85 -8.61
CA ARG A 172 -22.75 -3.44 -8.70
C ARG A 172 -21.66 -3.24 -9.74
N CYS A 173 -21.73 -2.09 -10.43
CA CYS A 173 -20.75 -1.69 -11.44
C CYS A 173 -20.63 -2.71 -12.57
N ASP A 174 -21.75 -3.32 -12.97
CA ASP A 174 -21.83 -4.35 -14.01
C ASP A 174 -21.01 -5.62 -13.70
N ASN A 175 -20.67 -5.84 -12.43
CA ASN A 175 -20.15 -7.13 -12.00
C ASN A 175 -21.25 -8.20 -12.12
N ASN A 176 -20.85 -9.46 -12.27
CA ASN A 176 -21.72 -10.62 -12.15
C ASN A 176 -21.27 -11.52 -10.99
N ALA A 177 -21.99 -12.59 -10.74
CA ALA A 177 -21.67 -13.54 -9.67
C ALA A 177 -20.26 -14.15 -9.79
N LEU A 178 -19.74 -14.34 -11.02
CA LEU A 178 -18.37 -14.84 -11.23
C LEU A 178 -17.31 -13.79 -10.88
N HIS A 179 -17.58 -12.50 -11.07
CA HIS A 179 -16.70 -11.44 -10.57
C HIS A 179 -16.59 -11.46 -9.03
N ALA A 180 -17.72 -11.72 -8.33
CA ALA A 180 -17.72 -11.86 -6.89
C ALA A 180 -16.91 -13.09 -6.44
N ALA A 181 -17.11 -14.24 -7.07
CA ALA A 181 -16.34 -15.46 -6.83
C ALA A 181 -14.84 -15.26 -7.10
N ALA A 182 -14.50 -14.56 -8.19
CA ALA A 182 -13.13 -14.19 -8.54
C ALA A 182 -12.44 -13.34 -7.46
N THR A 183 -13.15 -12.35 -6.94
CA THR A 183 -12.63 -11.48 -5.87
C THR A 183 -12.36 -12.25 -4.57
N ASN A 184 -13.25 -13.18 -4.23
CA ASN A 184 -13.12 -14.01 -3.03
C ASN A 184 -12.12 -15.18 -3.21
N GLY A 185 -11.87 -15.60 -4.45
CA GLY A 185 -11.06 -16.76 -4.77
C GLY A 185 -11.79 -18.10 -4.54
N ASN A 186 -13.13 -18.12 -4.68
CA ASN A 186 -13.91 -19.34 -4.51
C ASN A 186 -13.98 -20.15 -5.80
N GLY A 187 -13.12 -21.16 -5.91
CA GLY A 187 -13.04 -22.06 -7.04
C GLY A 187 -14.28 -22.96 -7.22
N ASP A 188 -14.94 -23.35 -6.12
CA ASP A 188 -16.13 -24.24 -6.18
C ASP A 188 -17.31 -23.52 -6.84
N ILE A 189 -17.58 -22.29 -6.42
CA ILE A 189 -18.61 -21.44 -7.06
C ILE A 189 -18.26 -21.19 -8.51
N ALA A 190 -17.00 -20.90 -8.82
CA ALA A 190 -16.56 -20.70 -10.20
C ALA A 190 -16.74 -21.94 -11.05
N THR A 191 -16.37 -23.12 -10.58
CA THR A 191 -16.57 -24.39 -11.28
C THR A 191 -18.03 -24.60 -11.64
N LYS A 192 -18.94 -24.34 -10.70
CA LYS A 192 -20.38 -24.47 -10.93
C LYS A 192 -20.87 -23.47 -11.97
N ILE A 193 -20.44 -22.21 -11.90
CA ILE A 193 -20.78 -21.18 -12.91
C ILE A 193 -20.27 -21.60 -14.29
N MET A 194 -18.99 -21.99 -14.40
CA MET A 194 -18.37 -22.36 -15.67
C MET A 194 -19.08 -23.54 -16.35
N ARG A 195 -19.68 -24.44 -15.56
CA ARG A 195 -20.48 -25.57 -16.10
C ARG A 195 -21.87 -25.17 -16.58
N MET A 196 -22.55 -24.29 -15.83
CA MET A 196 -23.98 -23.99 -16.08
C MET A 196 -24.21 -22.70 -16.86
N ARG A 197 -23.35 -21.70 -16.68
CA ARG A 197 -23.47 -20.35 -17.26
C ARG A 197 -22.09 -19.76 -17.66
N PRO A 198 -21.38 -20.44 -18.60
CA PRO A 198 -20.00 -20.05 -18.99
C PRO A 198 -19.93 -18.65 -19.60
N GLU A 199 -21.03 -18.10 -20.10
CA GLU A 199 -21.09 -16.73 -20.65
C GLU A 199 -20.72 -15.65 -19.64
N MET A 200 -20.89 -15.91 -18.34
CA MET A 200 -20.51 -14.96 -17.28
C MET A 200 -19.00 -14.69 -17.25
N ALA A 201 -18.17 -15.62 -17.76
CA ALA A 201 -16.71 -15.50 -17.71
C ALA A 201 -16.17 -14.37 -18.61
N ARG A 202 -16.91 -14.07 -19.71
CA ARG A 202 -16.50 -13.06 -20.70
C ARG A 202 -17.10 -11.69 -20.47
N ALA A 203 -18.05 -11.57 -19.58
CA ALA A 203 -18.66 -10.28 -19.25
C ALA A 203 -17.64 -9.35 -18.62
N ALA A 204 -17.51 -8.14 -19.15
CA ALA A 204 -16.69 -7.11 -18.55
C ALA A 204 -17.53 -6.20 -17.64
N ASN A 205 -17.00 -5.84 -16.49
CA ASN A 205 -17.64 -4.88 -15.60
C ASN A 205 -17.44 -3.43 -16.10
N LYS A 206 -18.02 -2.46 -15.39
CA LYS A 206 -17.90 -1.01 -15.69
C LYS A 206 -16.46 -0.52 -15.89
N TYR A 207 -15.48 -1.18 -15.29
CA TYR A 207 -14.06 -0.84 -15.39
C TYR A 207 -13.34 -1.60 -16.53
N GLY A 208 -14.08 -2.37 -17.33
CA GLY A 208 -13.52 -3.20 -18.39
C GLY A 208 -12.77 -4.44 -17.89
N ASN A 209 -13.02 -4.88 -16.67
CA ASN A 209 -12.41 -6.09 -16.12
C ASN A 209 -13.34 -7.28 -16.27
N THR A 210 -12.84 -8.37 -16.87
CA THR A 210 -13.49 -9.68 -16.83
C THR A 210 -13.19 -10.39 -15.51
N PRO A 211 -13.93 -11.45 -15.12
CA PRO A 211 -13.61 -12.26 -13.95
C PRO A 211 -12.17 -12.77 -13.95
N ALA A 212 -11.68 -13.29 -15.09
CA ALA A 212 -10.29 -13.75 -15.23
C ALA A 212 -9.27 -12.64 -14.95
N ARG A 213 -9.54 -11.42 -15.42
CA ARG A 213 -8.69 -10.27 -15.14
C ARG A 213 -8.67 -9.90 -13.65
N LEU A 214 -9.80 -9.94 -12.95
CA LEU A 214 -9.84 -9.73 -11.49
C LEU A 214 -9.03 -10.79 -10.74
N VAL A 215 -9.16 -12.05 -11.13
CA VAL A 215 -8.38 -13.16 -10.57
C VAL A 215 -6.88 -12.88 -10.64
N VAL A 216 -6.40 -12.40 -11.80
CA VAL A 216 -4.99 -12.02 -12.00
C VAL A 216 -4.61 -10.81 -11.15
N LEU A 217 -5.44 -9.76 -11.10
CA LEU A 217 -5.18 -8.55 -10.32
C LEU A 217 -5.14 -8.81 -8.81
N TYR A 218 -5.87 -9.82 -8.31
CA TYR A 218 -5.90 -10.22 -6.89
C TYR A 218 -5.02 -11.42 -6.55
N ASN A 219 -4.21 -11.91 -7.49
CA ASN A 219 -3.30 -13.06 -7.34
C ASN A 219 -3.98 -14.35 -6.84
N LYS A 220 -5.13 -14.69 -7.40
CA LYS A 220 -5.89 -15.89 -7.02
C LYS A 220 -5.56 -17.06 -7.97
N VAL A 221 -4.39 -17.70 -7.78
CA VAL A 221 -3.84 -18.71 -8.69
C VAL A 221 -4.77 -19.91 -8.88
N ASP A 222 -5.31 -20.47 -7.79
CA ASP A 222 -6.20 -21.64 -7.86
C ASP A 222 -7.49 -21.33 -8.62
N MET A 223 -8.02 -20.13 -8.40
CA MET A 223 -9.19 -19.65 -9.13
C MET A 223 -8.89 -19.46 -10.63
N LEU A 224 -7.70 -18.93 -10.96
CA LEU A 224 -7.27 -18.80 -12.36
C LEU A 224 -7.17 -20.16 -13.05
N ARG A 225 -6.60 -21.15 -12.36
CA ARG A 225 -6.49 -22.53 -12.84
C ARG A 225 -7.86 -23.09 -13.19
N VAL A 226 -8.84 -22.96 -12.30
CA VAL A 226 -10.21 -23.40 -12.54
C VAL A 226 -10.80 -22.77 -13.81
N LEU A 227 -10.63 -21.46 -14.00
CA LEU A 227 -11.14 -20.77 -15.18
C LEU A 227 -10.46 -21.26 -16.46
N LEU A 228 -9.12 -21.38 -16.47
CA LEU A 228 -8.35 -21.79 -17.65
C LEU A 228 -8.49 -23.28 -17.99
N GLU A 229 -8.73 -24.15 -17.01
CA GLU A 229 -9.03 -25.58 -17.24
C GLU A 229 -10.41 -25.77 -17.90
N HIS A 230 -11.38 -24.90 -17.59
CA HIS A 230 -12.70 -24.95 -18.23
C HIS A 230 -12.71 -24.29 -19.62
N ASP A 231 -12.03 -23.16 -19.76
CA ASP A 231 -11.92 -22.42 -21.03
C ASP A 231 -10.55 -21.73 -21.14
N CYS A 232 -9.58 -22.39 -21.78
CA CYS A 232 -8.24 -21.84 -21.96
C CYS A 232 -8.25 -20.56 -22.82
N SER A 233 -9.28 -20.32 -23.64
CA SER A 233 -9.37 -19.11 -24.46
C SER A 233 -9.53 -17.82 -23.64
N LEU A 234 -9.95 -17.92 -22.37
CA LEU A 234 -9.97 -16.79 -21.45
C LEU A 234 -8.56 -16.20 -21.19
N GLY A 235 -7.51 -17.02 -21.33
CA GLY A 235 -6.12 -16.59 -21.19
C GLY A 235 -5.65 -15.60 -22.28
N TYR A 236 -6.34 -15.57 -23.40
CA TYR A 236 -6.06 -14.70 -24.55
C TYR A 236 -6.89 -13.41 -24.55
N GLU A 237 -7.79 -13.25 -23.59
CA GLU A 237 -8.63 -12.05 -23.52
C GLU A 237 -7.80 -10.78 -23.30
N VAL A 238 -8.21 -9.75 -24.02
CA VAL A 238 -7.64 -8.41 -23.88
C VAL A 238 -8.68 -7.45 -23.28
N SER A 239 -8.23 -6.51 -22.48
CA SER A 239 -9.11 -5.46 -21.95
C SER A 239 -9.54 -4.50 -23.05
N THR A 240 -10.50 -3.63 -22.76
CA THR A 240 -10.93 -2.54 -23.65
C THR A 240 -9.81 -1.59 -24.08
N LYS A 241 -8.68 -1.60 -23.36
CA LYS A 241 -7.46 -0.85 -23.65
C LYS A 241 -6.40 -1.69 -24.37
N GLY A 242 -6.72 -2.91 -24.82
CA GLY A 242 -5.80 -3.79 -25.51
C GLY A 242 -4.76 -4.50 -24.63
N PHE A 243 -4.88 -4.51 -23.30
CA PHE A 243 -3.94 -5.20 -22.41
C PHE A 243 -4.38 -6.63 -22.11
N SER A 244 -3.50 -7.61 -22.34
CA SER A 244 -3.73 -9.02 -22.01
C SER A 244 -3.70 -9.30 -20.50
N LEU A 245 -4.07 -10.55 -20.12
CA LEU A 245 -3.96 -10.99 -18.71
C LEU A 245 -2.51 -10.98 -18.20
N LEU A 246 -1.53 -11.30 -19.06
CA LEU A 246 -0.11 -11.21 -18.71
C LEU A 246 0.31 -9.77 -18.38
N HIS A 247 -0.22 -8.76 -19.09
CA HIS A 247 0.02 -7.36 -18.74
C HIS A 247 -0.58 -6.99 -17.38
N ALA A 248 -1.75 -7.55 -17.04
CA ALA A 248 -2.34 -7.35 -15.71
C ALA A 248 -1.48 -7.97 -14.60
N ALA A 249 -0.89 -9.15 -14.84
CA ALA A 249 0.06 -9.79 -13.94
C ALA A 249 1.34 -8.96 -13.78
N ALA A 250 1.90 -8.45 -14.88
CA ALA A 250 3.07 -7.58 -14.89
C ALA A 250 2.83 -6.25 -14.16
N TYR A 251 1.66 -5.65 -14.37
CA TYR A 251 1.26 -4.41 -13.69
C TYR A 251 1.26 -4.55 -12.16
N ARG A 252 0.91 -5.75 -11.65
CA ARG A 252 0.87 -6.06 -10.23
C ARG A 252 2.12 -6.76 -9.71
N GLY A 253 2.98 -7.28 -10.58
CA GLY A 253 4.15 -8.07 -10.19
C GLY A 253 3.80 -9.50 -9.74
N HIS A 254 2.68 -10.05 -10.15
CA HIS A 254 2.18 -11.36 -9.73
C HIS A 254 2.77 -12.47 -10.61
N ILE A 255 3.89 -13.06 -10.20
CA ILE A 255 4.63 -14.08 -10.96
C ILE A 255 3.84 -15.40 -11.04
N ASP A 256 3.16 -15.81 -9.96
CA ASP A 256 2.52 -17.12 -9.89
C ASP A 256 1.34 -17.23 -10.87
N VAL A 257 0.51 -16.18 -10.97
CA VAL A 257 -0.56 -16.13 -11.97
C VAL A 257 -0.01 -16.03 -13.39
N ALA A 258 1.11 -15.33 -13.61
CA ALA A 258 1.76 -15.28 -14.93
C ALA A 258 2.26 -16.67 -15.36
N ARG A 259 2.85 -17.41 -14.43
CA ARG A 259 3.29 -18.80 -14.66
C ARG A 259 2.13 -19.73 -15.00
N GLU A 260 1.00 -19.58 -14.29
CA GLU A 260 -0.19 -20.38 -14.57
C GLU A 260 -0.80 -20.01 -15.94
N ILE A 261 -0.83 -18.73 -16.34
CA ILE A 261 -1.25 -18.32 -17.69
C ILE A 261 -0.37 -18.97 -18.74
N LEU A 262 0.95 -18.89 -18.62
CA LEU A 262 1.89 -19.45 -19.60
C LEU A 262 1.83 -20.98 -19.70
N LYS A 263 1.44 -21.65 -18.62
CA LYS A 263 1.25 -23.12 -18.61
C LYS A 263 0.04 -23.53 -19.45
N HIS A 264 -1.06 -22.79 -19.36
CA HIS A 264 -2.29 -23.09 -20.11
C HIS A 264 -2.33 -22.45 -21.50
N CYS A 265 -1.65 -21.31 -21.66
CA CYS A 265 -1.64 -20.50 -22.87
C CYS A 265 -0.19 -20.11 -23.24
N PRO A 266 0.63 -21.04 -23.76
CA PRO A 266 2.06 -20.82 -23.98
C PRO A 266 2.38 -19.75 -25.04
N ASP A 267 1.44 -19.48 -25.93
CA ASP A 267 1.53 -18.46 -27.00
C ASP A 267 0.84 -17.13 -26.63
N ALA A 268 0.26 -16.99 -25.43
CA ALA A 268 -0.30 -15.73 -24.94
C ALA A 268 0.66 -14.52 -25.03
N PRO A 269 2.00 -14.67 -24.89
CA PRO A 269 2.96 -13.58 -25.08
C PRO A 269 3.00 -12.99 -26.48
N TYR A 270 2.55 -13.77 -27.48
CA TYR A 270 2.61 -13.39 -28.91
C TYR A 270 1.31 -12.80 -29.42
N CYS A 271 0.26 -12.74 -28.59
CA CYS A 271 -0.96 -12.05 -28.97
C CYS A 271 -0.62 -10.58 -29.19
N GLN A 272 -0.95 -10.08 -30.38
CA GLN A 272 -0.85 -8.66 -30.68
C GLN A 272 -1.75 -7.90 -29.71
N VAL A 273 -1.12 -7.14 -28.86
CA VAL A 273 -1.82 -6.26 -27.93
C VAL A 273 -1.86 -4.90 -28.60
N ASP A 274 -3.03 -4.56 -29.10
CA ASP A 274 -3.27 -3.27 -29.76
C ASP A 274 -3.50 -2.19 -28.68
N ASN A 275 -2.50 -2.03 -27.80
CA ASN A 275 -2.52 -0.95 -26.83
C ASN A 275 -2.04 0.35 -27.50
N GLN A 276 -2.64 1.47 -27.11
CA GLN A 276 -2.40 2.78 -27.74
C GLN A 276 -0.93 3.21 -27.69
N ASP A 277 -0.14 2.70 -26.75
CA ASP A 277 1.26 3.08 -26.54
C ASP A 277 2.25 2.04 -27.07
N GLY A 278 1.80 0.85 -27.52
CA GLY A 278 2.67 -0.25 -27.95
C GLY A 278 3.50 -0.89 -26.83
N LEU A 279 3.13 -0.68 -25.58
CA LEU A 279 3.88 -1.16 -24.42
C LEU A 279 3.83 -2.68 -24.32
N THR A 280 4.98 -3.33 -24.26
CA THR A 280 5.08 -4.76 -24.03
C THR A 280 4.94 -5.10 -22.53
N LEU A 281 4.82 -6.40 -22.24
CA LEU A 281 4.85 -6.94 -20.90
C LEU A 281 6.04 -6.43 -20.06
N LEU A 282 7.24 -6.39 -20.67
CA LEU A 282 8.45 -5.96 -19.98
C LEU A 282 8.46 -4.44 -19.73
N HIS A 283 7.96 -3.63 -20.66
CA HIS A 283 7.76 -2.19 -20.43
C HIS A 283 6.83 -1.95 -19.22
N THR A 284 5.70 -2.66 -19.17
CA THR A 284 4.74 -2.56 -18.06
C THR A 284 5.38 -2.95 -16.72
N THR A 285 6.18 -4.02 -16.71
CA THR A 285 6.91 -4.48 -15.52
C THR A 285 7.88 -3.43 -14.99
N ILE A 286 8.65 -2.83 -15.89
CA ILE A 286 9.68 -1.82 -15.55
C ILE A 286 9.03 -0.53 -15.05
N THR A 287 8.00 -0.05 -15.76
CA THR A 287 7.27 1.17 -15.38
C THR A 287 6.66 1.07 -13.99
N ASN A 288 6.21 -0.15 -13.59
CA ASN A 288 5.68 -0.40 -12.26
C ASN A 288 6.73 -0.86 -11.24
N ASN A 289 8.01 -0.85 -11.62
CA ASN A 289 9.16 -1.13 -10.75
C ASN A 289 9.17 -2.55 -10.12
N HIS A 290 8.68 -3.56 -10.84
CA HIS A 290 8.64 -4.95 -10.40
C HIS A 290 9.90 -5.72 -10.83
N ALA A 291 11.01 -5.56 -10.11
CA ALA A 291 12.30 -6.15 -10.46
C ALA A 291 12.29 -7.69 -10.49
N GLU A 292 11.57 -8.33 -9.57
CA GLU A 292 11.44 -9.80 -9.53
C GLU A 292 10.65 -10.35 -10.73
N PHE A 293 9.62 -9.61 -11.15
CA PHE A 293 8.86 -9.98 -12.33
C PHE A 293 9.68 -9.75 -13.61
N ALA A 294 10.54 -8.72 -13.67
CA ALA A 294 11.47 -8.52 -14.77
C ALA A 294 12.47 -9.71 -14.87
N ASP A 295 13.05 -10.16 -13.75
CA ASP A 295 13.92 -11.34 -13.72
C ASP A 295 13.15 -12.60 -14.17
N PHE A 296 11.90 -12.77 -13.76
CA PHE A 296 11.05 -13.86 -14.23
C PHE A 296 10.87 -13.83 -15.76
N ILE A 297 10.59 -12.64 -16.36
CA ILE A 297 10.47 -12.50 -17.81
C ILE A 297 11.77 -12.90 -18.51
N LEU A 298 12.90 -12.39 -18.03
CA LEU A 298 14.22 -12.65 -18.63
C LEU A 298 14.61 -14.15 -18.59
N ARG A 299 14.20 -14.88 -17.54
CA ARG A 299 14.47 -16.32 -17.40
C ARG A 299 13.46 -17.20 -18.12
N THR A 300 12.37 -16.66 -18.65
CA THR A 300 11.30 -17.42 -19.27
C THR A 300 11.46 -17.46 -20.79
N PRO A 301 11.79 -18.63 -21.40
CA PRO A 301 12.08 -18.71 -22.83
C PRO A 301 10.94 -18.24 -23.73
N GLN A 302 9.67 -18.47 -23.32
CA GLN A 302 8.48 -18.04 -24.07
C GLN A 302 8.37 -16.50 -24.15
N LEU A 303 9.03 -15.76 -23.26
CA LEU A 303 8.99 -14.29 -23.19
C LEU A 303 10.20 -13.61 -23.84
N ARG A 304 11.15 -14.40 -24.42
CA ARG A 304 12.41 -13.87 -24.98
C ARG A 304 12.22 -12.76 -26.03
N LYS A 305 11.15 -12.85 -26.84
CA LYS A 305 10.88 -11.84 -27.89
C LYS A 305 10.61 -10.42 -27.34
N VAL A 306 10.08 -10.29 -26.12
CA VAL A 306 9.72 -8.96 -25.57
C VAL A 306 10.93 -8.15 -25.07
N ILE A 307 12.13 -8.76 -25.01
CA ILE A 307 13.32 -8.16 -24.39
C ILE A 307 13.76 -6.88 -25.11
N ASN A 308 13.76 -6.89 -26.46
CA ASN A 308 14.18 -5.75 -27.28
C ASN A 308 13.02 -5.14 -28.09
N MET A 309 11.77 -5.54 -27.82
CA MET A 309 10.64 -4.94 -28.54
C MET A 309 10.53 -3.46 -28.21
N GLN A 310 10.28 -2.67 -29.25
CA GLN A 310 10.07 -1.22 -29.13
C GLN A 310 8.58 -0.90 -28.98
N ASP A 311 8.30 0.15 -28.22
CA ASP A 311 6.97 0.77 -28.15
C ASP A 311 6.72 1.70 -29.36
N ASN A 312 5.59 2.40 -29.39
CA ASN A 312 5.24 3.31 -30.45
C ASN A 312 6.18 4.56 -30.54
N GLN A 313 6.99 4.82 -29.50
CA GLN A 313 8.01 5.85 -29.49
C GLN A 313 9.39 5.31 -29.92
N GLY A 314 9.49 4.04 -30.28
CA GLY A 314 10.76 3.36 -30.59
C GLY A 314 11.58 3.01 -29.35
N LYS A 315 11.05 3.18 -28.15
CA LYS A 315 11.76 2.88 -26.91
C LYS A 315 11.72 1.39 -26.59
N THR A 316 12.87 0.84 -26.23
CA THR A 316 13.00 -0.52 -25.72
C THR A 316 12.76 -0.55 -24.21
N PRO A 317 12.53 -1.73 -23.60
CA PRO A 317 12.51 -1.89 -22.15
C PRO A 317 13.75 -1.32 -21.45
N LEU A 318 14.94 -1.39 -22.08
CA LEU A 318 16.15 -0.80 -21.52
C LEU A 318 16.07 0.74 -21.40
N HIS A 319 15.44 1.44 -22.34
CA HIS A 319 15.19 2.89 -22.23
C HIS A 319 14.37 3.22 -20.97
N TYR A 320 13.29 2.48 -20.74
CA TYR A 320 12.46 2.65 -19.56
C TYR A 320 13.18 2.29 -18.24
N ALA A 321 14.00 1.24 -18.25
CA ALA A 321 14.79 0.84 -17.09
C ALA A 321 15.82 1.91 -16.70
N VAL A 322 16.50 2.50 -17.68
CA VAL A 322 17.45 3.61 -17.45
C VAL A 322 16.70 4.85 -16.96
N GLN A 323 15.58 5.20 -17.57
CA GLN A 323 14.75 6.34 -17.17
C GLN A 323 14.21 6.18 -15.73
N SER A 324 13.86 4.96 -15.31
CA SER A 324 13.37 4.69 -13.93
C SER A 324 14.48 4.76 -12.88
N CYS A 325 15.75 4.85 -13.29
CA CYS A 325 16.92 4.82 -12.41
C CYS A 325 16.91 3.65 -11.42
N ASN A 326 16.43 2.46 -11.83
CA ASN A 326 16.45 1.27 -11.01
C ASN A 326 17.65 0.37 -11.39
N PRO A 327 18.75 0.38 -10.62
CA PRO A 327 19.95 -0.38 -10.96
C PRO A 327 19.74 -1.90 -10.95
N LYS A 328 18.80 -2.42 -10.17
CA LYS A 328 18.49 -3.86 -10.15
C LYS A 328 17.91 -4.32 -11.49
N ILE A 329 16.94 -3.56 -12.03
CA ILE A 329 16.32 -3.88 -13.31
C ILE A 329 17.31 -3.70 -14.45
N VAL A 330 18.08 -2.59 -14.45
CA VAL A 330 19.11 -2.34 -15.47
C VAL A 330 20.17 -3.45 -15.46
N ALA A 331 20.66 -3.85 -14.27
CA ALA A 331 21.64 -4.93 -14.15
C ALA A 331 21.08 -6.27 -14.64
N ALA A 332 19.83 -6.59 -14.32
CA ALA A 332 19.16 -7.81 -14.78
C ALA A 332 19.05 -7.83 -16.30
N LEU A 333 18.62 -6.73 -16.93
CA LEU A 333 18.55 -6.60 -18.39
C LEU A 333 19.94 -6.75 -19.02
N LEU A 334 20.93 -6.01 -18.56
CA LEU A 334 22.30 -6.03 -19.11
C LEU A 334 23.04 -7.36 -18.89
N SER A 335 22.59 -8.20 -17.97
CA SER A 335 23.13 -9.55 -17.77
C SER A 335 22.58 -10.57 -18.75
N HIS A 336 21.52 -10.24 -19.49
CA HIS A 336 20.91 -11.15 -20.45
C HIS A 336 21.64 -11.09 -21.80
N GLU A 337 21.95 -12.27 -22.37
CA GLU A 337 22.73 -12.37 -23.62
C GLU A 337 22.10 -11.73 -24.87
N ASP A 338 20.76 -11.68 -24.91
CA ASP A 338 20.01 -11.14 -26.05
C ASP A 338 19.76 -9.64 -25.98
N ILE A 339 20.17 -8.95 -24.91
CA ILE A 339 19.90 -7.51 -24.80
C ILE A 339 20.69 -6.72 -25.83
N ASP A 340 20.04 -5.91 -26.62
CA ASP A 340 20.69 -5.00 -27.56
C ASP A 340 20.73 -3.58 -26.97
N VAL A 341 21.93 -3.19 -26.53
CA VAL A 341 22.19 -1.88 -25.94
C VAL A 341 22.35 -0.77 -26.96
N THR A 342 22.41 -1.11 -28.27
CA THR A 342 22.64 -0.16 -29.36
C THR A 342 21.36 0.37 -29.98
N MET A 343 20.21 -0.19 -29.63
CA MET A 343 18.91 0.24 -30.13
C MET A 343 18.60 1.68 -29.77
N ILE A 344 18.07 2.41 -30.74
CA ILE A 344 17.70 3.83 -30.62
C ILE A 344 16.18 4.00 -30.68
N ASP A 345 15.68 5.05 -30.04
CA ASP A 345 14.26 5.43 -30.12
C ASP A 345 13.95 6.20 -31.43
N ASN A 346 12.70 6.62 -31.64
CA ASN A 346 12.28 7.37 -32.83
C ASN A 346 12.96 8.74 -32.97
N ASN A 347 13.62 9.23 -31.92
CA ASN A 347 14.42 10.49 -31.98
C ASN A 347 15.88 10.20 -32.33
N GLY A 348 16.27 8.94 -32.47
CA GLY A 348 17.66 8.53 -32.67
C GLY A 348 18.47 8.45 -31.37
N ASP A 349 17.81 8.47 -30.22
CA ASP A 349 18.45 8.45 -28.91
C ASP A 349 18.62 7.00 -28.40
N PRO A 350 19.83 6.57 -28.03
CA PRO A 350 20.03 5.29 -27.34
C PRO A 350 19.57 5.36 -25.88
N ALA A 351 19.36 4.20 -25.25
CA ALA A 351 18.88 4.11 -23.87
C ALA A 351 19.73 4.92 -22.85
N THR A 352 21.03 5.08 -23.10
CA THR A 352 21.93 5.92 -22.29
C THR A 352 21.50 7.39 -22.21
N TRP A 353 20.82 7.92 -23.23
CA TRP A 353 20.34 9.30 -23.22
C TRP A 353 19.15 9.54 -22.28
N GLU A 354 18.48 8.50 -21.85
CA GLU A 354 17.44 8.63 -20.82
C GLU A 354 18.02 9.12 -19.48
N LEU A 355 19.31 8.86 -19.20
CA LEU A 355 20.01 9.43 -18.04
C LEU A 355 20.02 10.96 -18.04
N TRP A 356 20.05 11.57 -19.25
CA TRP A 356 19.98 13.01 -19.40
C TRP A 356 18.61 13.56 -19.02
N LYS A 357 17.53 12.89 -19.38
CA LYS A 357 16.15 13.29 -19.07
C LYS A 357 15.86 13.26 -17.57
N VAL A 358 16.61 12.44 -16.81
CA VAL A 358 16.48 12.29 -15.35
C VAL A 358 17.68 12.85 -14.57
N ILE A 359 18.36 13.83 -15.14
CA ILE A 359 19.57 14.45 -14.57
C ILE A 359 19.35 15.04 -13.15
N GLN A 360 18.13 15.40 -12.79
CA GLN A 360 17.76 15.81 -11.45
C GLN A 360 18.05 14.74 -10.39
N ASN A 361 18.06 13.46 -10.80
CA ASN A 361 18.39 12.33 -9.95
C ASN A 361 19.89 12.06 -9.84
N ALA A 362 20.74 12.84 -10.55
CA ALA A 362 22.20 12.63 -10.59
C ALA A 362 22.91 12.67 -9.23
N LYS A 363 22.25 13.19 -8.20
CA LYS A 363 22.75 13.16 -6.80
C LYS A 363 22.47 11.84 -6.10
N THR A 364 21.67 10.95 -6.70
CA THR A 364 21.29 9.69 -6.09
C THR A 364 22.31 8.58 -6.41
N LEU A 365 22.46 7.65 -5.46
CA LEU A 365 23.30 6.47 -5.65
C LEU A 365 22.81 5.61 -6.83
N ASN A 366 21.50 5.50 -7.00
CA ASN A 366 20.89 4.71 -8.06
C ASN A 366 21.24 5.26 -9.44
N TRP A 367 21.18 6.57 -9.64
CA TRP A 367 21.56 7.19 -10.90
C TRP A 367 23.03 6.93 -11.25
N ASN A 368 23.93 7.09 -10.27
CA ASN A 368 25.36 6.82 -10.44
C ASN A 368 25.61 5.35 -10.78
N GLU A 369 24.93 4.41 -10.10
CA GLU A 369 25.05 2.98 -10.38
C GLU A 369 24.55 2.62 -11.79
N VAL A 370 23.42 3.21 -12.22
CA VAL A 370 22.91 3.01 -13.60
C VAL A 370 23.90 3.58 -14.63
N CYS A 371 24.49 4.77 -14.39
CA CYS A 371 25.55 5.30 -15.24
C CYS A 371 26.71 4.32 -15.41
N MET A 372 27.19 3.73 -14.31
CA MET A 372 28.30 2.78 -14.34
C MET A 372 27.93 1.48 -15.06
N LEU A 373 26.70 0.99 -14.88
CA LEU A 373 26.20 -0.18 -15.60
C LEU A 373 26.16 0.08 -17.12
N MET A 374 25.64 1.24 -17.54
CA MET A 374 25.57 1.61 -18.95
C MET A 374 26.95 1.86 -19.57
N LEU A 375 27.90 2.45 -18.83
CA LEU A 375 29.30 2.58 -19.25
C LEU A 375 29.96 1.23 -19.50
N LYS A 376 29.74 0.26 -18.63
CA LYS A 376 30.27 -1.10 -18.77
C LYS A 376 29.67 -1.82 -19.98
N ALA A 377 28.37 -1.64 -20.21
CA ALA A 377 27.63 -2.30 -21.29
C ALA A 377 27.98 -1.75 -22.68
N ASN A 378 28.22 -0.43 -22.80
CA ASN A 378 28.57 0.20 -24.07
C ASN A 378 29.72 1.21 -23.89
N PRO A 379 31.00 0.79 -24.00
CA PRO A 379 32.15 1.64 -23.83
C PRO A 379 32.27 2.76 -24.90
N GLN A 380 31.62 2.64 -26.06
CA GLN A 380 31.65 3.66 -27.11
C GLN A 380 30.98 4.97 -26.67
N HIS A 381 30.02 4.90 -25.74
CA HIS A 381 29.36 6.09 -25.19
C HIS A 381 30.06 6.71 -23.97
N THR A 382 31.27 6.25 -23.62
CA THR A 382 32.02 6.74 -22.44
C THR A 382 32.19 8.25 -22.44
N GLY A 383 32.56 8.83 -23.58
CA GLY A 383 32.71 10.30 -23.74
C GLY A 383 31.41 11.07 -23.50
N SER A 384 30.29 10.55 -23.99
CA SER A 384 28.97 11.16 -23.82
C SER A 384 28.50 11.07 -22.37
N ILE A 385 28.67 9.92 -21.71
CA ILE A 385 28.30 9.71 -20.28
C ILE A 385 29.19 10.54 -19.36
N TYR A 386 30.51 10.64 -19.66
CA TYR A 386 31.41 11.51 -18.91
C TYR A 386 31.00 12.99 -19.02
N ASN A 387 30.67 13.46 -20.23
CA ASN A 387 30.17 14.82 -20.41
C ASN A 387 28.82 15.03 -19.72
N LEU A 388 27.94 14.02 -19.74
CA LEU A 388 26.67 14.01 -18.99
C LEU A 388 26.93 14.15 -17.50
N HIS A 389 27.83 13.35 -16.94
CA HIS A 389 28.19 13.39 -15.52
C HIS A 389 28.77 14.76 -15.12
N ARG A 390 29.65 15.32 -15.94
CA ARG A 390 30.21 16.66 -15.73
C ARG A 390 29.13 17.74 -15.76
N LYS A 391 28.20 17.68 -16.72
CA LYS A 391 27.09 18.64 -16.83
C LYS A 391 26.08 18.46 -15.73
N ALA A 392 25.76 17.22 -15.32
CA ALA A 392 24.95 16.91 -14.16
C ALA A 392 25.53 17.52 -12.88
N LYS A 393 26.86 17.43 -12.73
CA LYS A 393 27.60 18.04 -11.62
C LYS A 393 27.53 19.57 -11.68
N GLN A 394 27.62 20.16 -12.87
CA GLN A 394 27.48 21.61 -13.08
C GLN A 394 26.04 22.08 -12.83
N GLU A 395 25.02 21.39 -13.32
CA GLU A 395 23.61 21.74 -13.09
C GLU A 395 23.21 21.51 -11.64
N ALA A 396 23.68 20.42 -11.02
CA ALA A 396 23.54 20.21 -9.59
C ALA A 396 24.22 21.34 -8.79
N THR A 397 25.32 21.88 -9.28
CA THR A 397 26.00 23.04 -8.69
C THR A 397 25.23 24.34 -8.94
N ASN A 398 24.60 24.49 -10.10
CA ASN A 398 23.83 25.67 -10.47
C ASN A 398 22.41 25.71 -9.85
N ALA A 399 21.70 24.60 -9.79
CA ALA A 399 20.46 24.45 -9.03
C ALA A 399 20.73 24.59 -7.52
N SER A 400 21.88 24.10 -7.07
CA SER A 400 22.39 24.25 -5.71
C SER A 400 22.76 25.71 -5.37
N ARG A 401 23.01 26.59 -6.34
CA ARG A 401 23.20 28.01 -6.03
C ARG A 401 21.95 28.68 -5.46
N LYS A 402 20.77 28.27 -5.89
CA LYS A 402 19.49 28.79 -5.39
C LYS A 402 19.07 28.13 -4.07
N ASP A 403 19.24 26.82 -3.95
CA ASP A 403 18.92 26.05 -2.74
C ASP A 403 20.09 26.07 -1.72
N ALA A 404 21.32 26.24 -2.20
CA ALA A 404 22.52 26.32 -1.38
C ALA A 404 22.51 27.53 -0.45
N LYS A 405 21.85 28.64 -0.83
CA LYS A 405 21.74 29.81 0.06
C LYS A 405 20.90 29.45 1.30
N SER A 406 19.81 28.71 1.15
CA SER A 406 18.96 28.26 2.27
C SER A 406 19.60 27.10 3.06
N LEU A 407 20.16 26.12 2.36
CA LEU A 407 20.85 24.97 2.99
C LEU A 407 22.14 25.42 3.70
N THR A 408 22.86 26.38 3.13
CA THR A 408 24.07 26.92 3.76
C THR A 408 23.73 27.76 4.98
N GLN A 409 22.62 28.48 4.94
CA GLN A 409 22.12 29.24 6.09
C GLN A 409 21.70 28.33 7.23
N ILE A 410 21.03 27.20 6.94
CA ILE A 410 20.69 26.16 7.93
C ILE A 410 21.97 25.50 8.48
N TYR A 411 22.92 25.16 7.59
CA TYR A 411 24.19 24.54 8.01
C TYR A 411 25.00 25.47 8.92
N THR A 412 25.19 26.73 8.53
CA THR A 412 25.95 27.71 9.35
C THR A 412 25.27 27.97 10.68
N THR A 413 23.94 28.05 10.71
CA THR A 413 23.18 28.25 11.95
C THR A 413 23.34 27.05 12.88
N ASN A 414 23.14 25.83 12.39
CA ASN A 414 23.27 24.62 13.21
C ASN A 414 24.72 24.39 13.67
N THR A 415 25.69 24.61 12.79
CA THR A 415 27.11 24.43 13.10
C THR A 415 27.58 25.46 14.12
N SER A 416 27.18 26.73 14.00
CA SER A 416 27.53 27.78 14.97
C SER A 416 26.91 27.50 16.34
N LEU A 417 25.67 27.01 16.37
CA LEU A 417 24.99 26.69 17.63
C LEU A 417 25.69 25.54 18.37
N VAL A 418 26.07 24.48 17.68
CA VAL A 418 26.84 23.37 18.28
C VAL A 418 28.24 23.84 18.71
N ALA A 419 28.91 24.67 17.91
CA ALA A 419 30.21 25.23 18.26
C ALA A 419 30.15 26.09 19.52
N ILE A 420 29.14 26.96 19.65
CA ILE A 420 28.92 27.77 20.84
C ILE A 420 28.66 26.89 22.06
N LEU A 421 27.84 25.83 21.92
CA LEU A 421 27.60 24.89 23.03
C LEU A 421 28.88 24.21 23.50
N ILE A 422 29.72 23.70 22.58
CA ILE A 422 31.01 23.09 22.93
C ILE A 422 31.92 24.12 23.62
N THR A 423 32.02 25.35 23.08
CA THR A 423 32.81 26.43 23.68
C THR A 423 32.35 26.75 25.12
N THR A 424 31.04 26.82 25.32
CA THR A 424 30.48 27.15 26.66
C THR A 424 30.74 26.03 27.66
N ILE A 425 30.61 24.76 27.24
CA ILE A 425 30.86 23.60 28.10
C ILE A 425 32.35 23.52 28.45
N ALA A 426 33.24 23.65 27.47
CA ALA A 426 34.69 23.62 27.67
C ALA A 426 35.15 24.81 28.57
N PHE A 427 34.61 26.00 28.35
CA PHE A 427 34.88 27.14 29.20
C PHE A 427 34.47 26.88 30.66
N ALA A 428 33.27 26.33 30.88
CA ALA A 428 32.82 25.98 32.23
C ALA A 428 33.71 24.88 32.87
N ALA A 429 34.11 23.88 32.09
CA ALA A 429 34.98 22.78 32.55
C ALA A 429 36.36 23.27 32.97
N ALA A 430 36.91 24.31 32.32
CA ALA A 430 38.19 24.93 32.68
C ALA A 430 38.19 25.58 34.07
N PHE A 431 37.02 26.01 34.57
CA PHE A 431 36.87 26.60 35.91
C PHE A 431 36.30 25.61 36.95
N THR A 432 35.72 24.51 36.53
CA THR A 432 35.25 23.44 37.41
C THR A 432 36.16 22.20 37.29
N LEU A 433 37.43 22.40 37.63
CA LEU A 433 38.48 21.42 37.42
C LEU A 433 38.22 20.08 38.13
N PRO A 434 38.48 18.93 37.46
CA PRO A 434 38.36 17.62 38.08
C PRO A 434 39.26 17.47 39.31
N GLY A 435 38.69 17.06 40.44
CA GLY A 435 39.43 16.88 41.70
C GLY A 435 39.52 18.11 42.59
N GLY A 436 39.00 19.29 42.16
CA GLY A 436 38.93 20.51 42.96
C GLY A 436 40.26 21.19 43.21
N TYR A 437 40.25 22.20 44.14
CA TYR A 437 41.37 23.07 44.48
C TYR A 437 41.92 22.75 45.88
N SER A 438 43.21 22.95 46.06
CA SER A 438 43.89 22.74 47.34
C SER A 438 43.66 23.95 48.30
N ASN A 439 43.36 23.62 49.56
CA ASN A 439 43.28 24.61 50.67
C ASN A 439 44.51 24.58 51.60
N GLY A 440 45.57 23.86 51.19
CA GLY A 440 46.77 23.73 52.03
C GLY A 440 47.66 24.95 51.97
N ALA A 441 48.28 25.33 53.09
CA ALA A 441 49.24 26.47 53.22
C ALA A 441 50.38 26.36 52.20
N GLY A 442 50.52 27.35 51.30
CA GLY A 442 51.49 27.37 50.19
C GLY A 442 51.04 26.72 48.87
N SER A 443 49.86 26.15 48.82
CA SER A 443 49.25 25.56 47.56
C SER A 443 47.79 25.99 47.39
N GLU A 444 47.35 27.04 48.06
CA GLU A 444 46.00 27.56 48.01
C GLU A 444 45.59 27.93 46.55
N GLY A 445 44.44 27.43 46.10
CA GLY A 445 43.94 27.74 44.77
C GLY A 445 44.56 26.93 43.61
N LEU A 446 45.54 26.05 43.92
CA LEU A 446 46.11 25.17 42.89
C LEU A 446 45.24 23.88 42.69
N PRO A 447 45.09 23.37 41.47
CA PRO A 447 44.38 22.13 41.25
C PRO A 447 45.04 20.95 41.96
N VAL A 448 44.29 20.19 42.75
CA VAL A 448 44.82 19.06 43.54
C VAL A 448 45.47 18.00 42.64
N MET A 449 44.96 17.81 41.45
CA MET A 449 45.37 16.76 40.49
C MET A 449 46.41 17.26 39.47
N SER A 450 46.98 18.46 39.59
CA SER A 450 47.85 19.10 38.59
C SER A 450 49.05 18.25 38.12
N ARG A 451 49.57 17.34 38.96
CA ARG A 451 50.69 16.45 38.65
C ARG A 451 50.27 15.16 37.90
N LYS A 452 48.99 14.86 37.83
CA LYS A 452 48.53 13.65 37.09
C LYS A 452 48.51 13.89 35.58
N VAL A 453 49.10 12.97 34.80
CA VAL A 453 49.15 13.05 33.33
C VAL A 453 47.75 13.11 32.72
N ALA A 454 46.80 12.36 33.29
CA ALA A 454 45.40 12.37 32.83
C ALA A 454 44.75 13.77 33.03
N PHE A 455 45.08 14.49 34.11
CA PHE A 455 44.60 15.85 34.33
C PHE A 455 45.20 16.83 33.32
N GLN A 456 46.50 16.70 33.02
CA GLN A 456 47.15 17.53 32.00
C GLN A 456 46.57 17.29 30.62
N ALA A 457 46.32 16.00 30.27
CA ALA A 457 45.65 15.64 29.03
C ALA A 457 44.23 16.20 28.96
N PHE A 458 43.47 16.17 30.07
CA PHE A 458 42.15 16.81 30.15
C PHE A 458 42.24 18.30 29.83
N LEU A 459 43.13 19.05 30.49
CA LEU A 459 43.24 20.49 30.32
C LEU A 459 43.64 20.89 28.89
N ILE A 460 44.61 20.16 28.31
CA ILE A 460 45.04 20.39 26.92
C ILE A 460 43.89 20.10 25.94
N SER A 461 43.21 18.97 26.10
CA SER A 461 42.11 18.58 25.21
C SER A 461 40.93 19.54 25.33
N ASP A 462 40.59 19.99 26.53
CA ASP A 462 39.51 20.94 26.78
C ASP A 462 39.82 22.32 26.17
N THR A 463 41.06 22.81 26.32
CA THR A 463 41.51 24.05 25.67
C THR A 463 41.48 23.94 24.14
N LEU A 464 41.90 22.80 23.56
CA LEU A 464 41.84 22.56 22.11
C LEU A 464 40.40 22.49 21.61
N ALA A 465 39.50 21.87 22.37
CA ALA A 465 38.09 21.84 22.06
C ALA A 465 37.48 23.24 22.06
N MET A 466 37.76 24.02 23.07
CA MET A 466 37.32 25.41 23.20
C MET A 466 37.83 26.29 22.06
N CYS A 467 39.13 26.29 21.79
CA CYS A 467 39.71 27.13 20.73
C CYS A 467 39.21 26.76 19.33
N SER A 468 39.11 25.44 19.03
CA SER A 468 38.65 24.99 17.73
C SER A 468 37.15 25.27 17.52
N SER A 469 36.31 25.06 18.52
CA SER A 469 34.89 25.37 18.45
C SER A 469 34.61 26.87 18.38
N PHE A 470 35.37 27.70 19.13
CA PHE A 470 35.28 29.15 19.03
C PHE A 470 35.66 29.66 17.64
N ALA A 471 36.73 29.12 17.04
CA ALA A 471 37.11 29.44 15.66
C ALA A 471 36.03 29.06 14.66
N VAL A 472 35.37 27.89 14.82
CA VAL A 472 34.23 27.50 13.97
C VAL A 472 33.06 28.46 14.12
N ALA A 473 32.69 28.82 15.35
CA ALA A 473 31.61 29.77 15.63
C ALA A 473 31.90 31.13 14.97
N PHE A 474 33.11 31.63 15.09
CA PHE A 474 33.54 32.89 14.48
C PHE A 474 33.48 32.82 12.94
N ILE A 475 34.02 31.77 12.33
CA ILE A 475 33.95 31.56 10.86
C ILE A 475 32.51 31.47 10.37
N CYS A 476 31.63 30.77 11.09
CA CYS A 476 30.20 30.68 10.73
C CYS A 476 29.49 32.05 10.82
N ILE A 477 29.88 32.94 11.73
CA ILE A 477 29.36 34.31 11.85
C ILE A 477 29.84 35.14 10.67
N MET A 478 31.13 35.09 10.36
CA MET A 478 31.73 35.83 9.23
C MET A 478 31.16 35.35 7.89
N ALA A 479 30.99 34.05 7.73
CA ALA A 479 30.43 33.42 6.54
C ALA A 479 28.98 33.84 6.21
N ARG A 480 28.22 34.40 7.14
CA ARG A 480 26.88 34.98 6.87
C ARG A 480 26.94 36.27 6.03
N TRP A 481 28.08 36.92 5.94
CA TRP A 481 28.27 38.25 5.39
C TRP A 481 29.00 38.23 4.04
N GLU A 482 29.47 37.04 3.61
CA GLU A 482 30.33 36.85 2.45
C GLU A 482 29.61 36.07 1.32
N ASP A 483 30.23 36.07 0.12
CA ASP A 483 29.73 35.43 -1.08
C ASP A 483 29.76 33.89 -0.99
N TYR A 484 28.98 33.24 -1.89
CA TYR A 484 28.78 31.78 -1.98
C TYR A 484 30.10 31.00 -2.12
N GLU A 485 31.08 31.51 -2.84
CA GLU A 485 32.38 30.84 -3.05
C GLU A 485 33.18 30.71 -1.76
N PHE A 486 33.15 31.75 -0.95
CA PHE A 486 33.73 31.76 0.40
C PHE A 486 33.07 30.70 1.29
N LEU A 487 31.77 30.59 1.23
CA LEU A 487 31.00 29.61 2.00
C LEU A 487 31.36 28.16 1.66
N VAL A 488 31.51 27.81 0.36
CA VAL A 488 31.88 26.46 -0.08
C VAL A 488 33.31 26.12 0.36
N TYR A 489 34.24 27.02 0.22
CA TYR A 489 35.64 26.84 0.64
C TYR A 489 35.71 26.60 2.14
N TYR A 490 35.10 27.45 2.95
CA TYR A 490 35.14 27.35 4.41
C TYR A 490 34.28 26.23 4.99
N ARG A 491 33.28 25.72 4.26
CA ARG A 491 32.49 24.56 4.69
C ARG A 491 33.34 23.31 4.89
N SER A 492 34.28 23.03 4.00
CA SER A 492 35.19 21.89 4.14
C SER A 492 36.12 22.08 5.35
N PHE A 493 36.64 23.30 5.56
CA PHE A 493 37.49 23.64 6.66
C PHE A 493 36.76 23.60 8.02
N THR A 494 35.59 24.23 8.10
CA THR A 494 34.78 24.21 9.35
C THR A 494 34.32 22.80 9.71
N LYS A 495 34.00 21.93 8.72
CA LYS A 495 33.66 20.52 8.95
C LYS A 495 34.84 19.79 9.60
N LYS A 496 36.08 19.99 9.12
CA LYS A 496 37.27 19.33 9.69
C LYS A 496 37.57 19.88 11.10
N LEU A 497 37.44 21.17 11.28
CA LEU A 497 37.72 21.81 12.57
C LEU A 497 36.66 21.43 13.62
N MET A 498 35.40 21.33 13.23
CA MET A 498 34.30 20.85 14.08
C MET A 498 34.50 19.40 14.49
N TRP A 499 34.96 18.56 13.56
CA TRP A 499 35.33 17.19 13.86
C TRP A 499 36.47 17.11 14.87
N PHE A 500 37.48 17.95 14.71
CA PHE A 500 38.58 18.05 15.66
C PHE A 500 38.09 18.51 17.06
N ALA A 501 37.23 19.51 17.13
CA ALA A 501 36.61 19.95 18.36
C ALA A 501 35.83 18.83 19.05
N TYR A 502 35.07 18.03 18.28
CA TYR A 502 34.33 16.88 18.80
C TYR A 502 35.25 15.80 19.40
N VAL A 503 36.33 15.43 18.70
CA VAL A 503 37.32 14.49 19.21
C VAL A 503 38.02 15.03 20.47
N ALA A 504 38.38 16.30 20.47
CA ALA A 504 39.00 16.94 21.62
C ALA A 504 38.07 16.96 22.84
N THR A 505 36.78 17.27 22.66
CA THR A 505 35.78 17.26 23.73
C THR A 505 35.55 15.84 24.28
N THR A 506 35.49 14.82 23.44
CA THR A 506 35.34 13.43 23.89
C THR A 506 36.58 12.96 24.66
N THR A 507 37.78 13.38 24.23
CA THR A 507 39.02 13.08 24.92
C THR A 507 39.11 13.80 26.29
N ALA A 508 38.73 15.07 26.35
CA ALA A 508 38.63 15.81 27.58
C ALA A 508 37.68 15.15 28.58
N PHE A 509 36.48 14.77 28.13
CA PHE A 509 35.52 14.07 28.97
C PHE A 509 36.08 12.76 29.54
N SER A 510 36.69 11.94 28.70
CA SER A 510 37.27 10.64 29.09
C SER A 510 38.40 10.83 30.12
N THR A 511 39.34 11.75 29.85
CA THR A 511 40.49 11.99 30.73
C THR A 511 40.10 12.67 32.04
N GLY A 512 39.10 13.57 31.98
CA GLY A 512 38.51 14.20 33.16
C GLY A 512 37.88 13.17 34.10
N LEU A 513 37.07 12.29 33.55
CA LEU A 513 36.39 11.22 34.30
C LEU A 513 37.39 10.19 34.87
N TYR A 514 38.40 9.83 34.09
CA TYR A 514 39.50 8.96 34.57
C TYR A 514 40.23 9.58 35.77
N THR A 515 40.36 10.90 35.81
CA THR A 515 41.07 11.63 36.89
C THR A 515 40.28 11.58 38.20
N VAL A 516 38.95 11.62 38.15
CA VAL A 516 38.05 11.71 39.33
C VAL A 516 37.73 10.34 39.93
N LEU A 517 37.73 9.26 39.12
CA LEU A 517 37.38 7.94 39.62
C LEU A 517 38.44 7.35 40.54
N PRO A 518 38.01 6.75 41.67
CA PRO A 518 38.93 6.19 42.65
C PRO A 518 39.68 4.95 42.13
N PRO A 519 40.89 4.63 42.68
CA PRO A 519 41.73 3.55 42.17
C PRO A 519 41.08 2.16 42.09
N HIS A 520 40.13 1.85 42.96
CA HIS A 520 39.41 0.56 42.94
C HIS A 520 38.37 0.45 41.81
N LEU A 521 38.05 1.55 41.12
CA LEU A 521 37.14 1.59 39.99
C LEU A 521 37.85 1.86 38.65
N HIS A 522 39.17 1.60 38.55
CA HIS A 522 39.91 1.80 37.30
C HIS A 522 39.36 1.03 36.12
N TRP A 523 38.80 -0.18 36.33
CA TRP A 523 38.16 -0.96 35.28
C TRP A 523 36.98 -0.19 34.66
N LEU A 524 36.16 0.49 35.48
CA LEU A 524 35.05 1.29 35.03
C LEU A 524 35.52 2.52 34.25
N ALA A 525 36.57 3.18 34.75
CA ALA A 525 37.19 4.32 34.04
C ALA A 525 37.67 3.92 32.64
N ILE A 526 38.35 2.78 32.54
CA ILE A 526 38.84 2.25 31.26
C ILE A 526 37.66 1.88 30.33
N ALA A 527 36.63 1.22 30.84
CA ALA A 527 35.44 0.86 30.07
C ALA A 527 34.73 2.11 29.49
N ILE A 528 34.59 3.16 30.29
CA ILE A 528 34.00 4.44 29.83
C ILE A 528 34.91 5.10 28.78
N CYS A 529 36.23 5.14 29.02
CA CYS A 529 37.17 5.69 28.03
C CYS A 529 37.09 4.98 26.68
N ILE A 530 37.00 3.65 26.68
CA ILE A 530 36.82 2.84 25.44
C ILE A 530 35.49 3.18 24.77
N THR A 531 34.39 3.22 25.53
CA THR A 531 33.06 3.51 25.00
C THR A 531 33.01 4.90 24.37
N VAL A 532 33.56 5.91 25.04
CA VAL A 532 33.61 7.27 24.54
C VAL A 532 34.55 7.42 23.35
N ALA A 533 35.69 6.71 23.32
CA ALA A 533 36.60 6.72 22.18
C ALA A 533 36.01 6.03 20.91
N LEU A 534 35.10 5.05 21.08
CA LEU A 534 34.37 4.42 19.98
C LEU A 534 33.37 5.38 19.33
N LEU A 535 32.86 6.35 20.04
CA LEU A 535 31.79 7.25 19.58
C LEU A 535 32.22 8.09 18.35
N PRO A 536 33.39 8.74 18.28
CA PRO A 536 33.90 9.41 17.09
C PRO A 536 34.10 8.44 15.90
N ILE A 537 34.59 7.25 16.16
CA ILE A 537 34.82 6.23 15.12
C ILE A 537 33.47 5.79 14.53
N LEU A 538 32.51 5.49 15.38
CA LEU A 538 31.17 5.07 14.99
C LEU A 538 30.43 6.14 14.18
N THR A 539 30.49 7.40 14.65
CA THR A 539 29.86 8.53 13.94
C THR A 539 30.49 8.79 12.57
N LYS A 540 31.82 8.62 12.45
CA LYS A 540 32.50 8.72 11.16
C LYS A 540 32.10 7.58 10.22
N LEU A 541 32.08 6.35 10.70
CA LEU A 541 31.66 5.18 9.92
C LEU A 541 30.20 5.31 9.46
N LEU A 542 29.29 5.74 10.32
CA LEU A 542 27.88 5.98 9.97
C LEU A 542 27.73 7.09 8.94
N GLY A 543 28.51 8.17 9.04
CA GLY A 543 28.49 9.27 8.07
C GLY A 543 29.03 8.89 6.70
N GLU A 544 30.00 7.98 6.63
CA GLU A 544 30.60 7.48 5.37
C GLU A 544 29.93 6.18 4.86
N TRP A 545 29.05 5.56 5.63
CA TRP A 545 28.41 4.28 5.32
C TRP A 545 27.71 4.24 3.96
N PRO A 546 26.95 5.26 3.53
CA PRO A 546 26.35 5.24 2.19
C PRO A 546 27.39 5.15 1.07
N VAL A 547 28.48 5.87 1.20
CA VAL A 547 29.59 5.89 0.21
C VAL A 547 30.36 4.56 0.25
N LEU A 548 30.65 4.03 1.45
CA LEU A 548 31.29 2.73 1.63
C LEU A 548 30.43 1.61 1.03
N ARG A 549 29.12 1.61 1.28
CA ARG A 549 28.18 0.64 0.73
C ARG A 549 28.17 0.71 -0.80
N LEU A 550 28.19 1.91 -1.37
CA LEU A 550 28.28 2.10 -2.82
C LEU A 550 29.59 1.55 -3.36
N ARG A 551 30.74 1.90 -2.77
CA ARG A 551 32.06 1.37 -3.18
C ARG A 551 32.15 -0.14 -3.06
N PHE A 552 31.62 -0.73 -2.00
CA PHE A 552 31.55 -2.19 -1.84
C PHE A 552 30.69 -2.85 -2.92
N ARG A 553 29.57 -2.23 -3.27
CA ARG A 553 28.63 -2.74 -4.27
C ARG A 553 29.22 -2.61 -5.68
N LEU A 554 29.80 -1.45 -6.00
CA LEU A 554 30.43 -1.16 -7.29
C LEU A 554 31.77 -1.91 -7.44
N GLY A 555 32.58 -2.02 -6.38
CA GLY A 555 33.88 -2.70 -6.41
C GLY A 555 33.81 -4.20 -6.69
N LYS A 556 32.65 -4.83 -6.47
CA LYS A 556 32.40 -6.23 -6.91
C LYS A 556 32.10 -6.35 -8.40
N THR A 557 31.67 -5.26 -9.03
CA THR A 557 31.13 -5.26 -10.40
C THR A 557 32.01 -4.49 -11.38
N PHE A 558 32.81 -3.53 -10.91
CA PHE A 558 33.58 -2.59 -11.76
C PHE A 558 35.06 -2.49 -11.35
N ASN A 559 35.93 -2.17 -12.33
CA ASN A 559 37.34 -1.89 -12.09
C ASN A 559 37.54 -0.58 -11.33
N SER A 560 38.66 -0.45 -10.58
CA SER A 560 38.98 0.73 -9.75
C SER A 560 38.98 2.04 -10.51
N ASP A 561 39.40 2.03 -11.76
CA ASP A 561 39.54 3.24 -12.60
C ASP A 561 38.18 3.87 -12.97
N LEU A 562 37.10 3.08 -12.97
CA LEU A 562 35.74 3.58 -13.20
C LEU A 562 35.09 4.15 -11.92
N LEU A 563 35.58 3.79 -10.75
CA LEU A 563 35.05 4.27 -9.47
C LEU A 563 35.47 5.73 -9.18
N ASP A 564 36.56 6.21 -9.79
CA ASP A 564 37.02 7.59 -9.60
C ASP A 564 36.22 8.62 -10.42
N ILE A 565 35.35 8.15 -11.33
CA ILE A 565 34.42 8.97 -12.11
C ILE A 565 33.17 9.36 -11.30
N VAL A 566 32.80 8.59 -10.28
CA VAL A 566 31.65 8.79 -9.38
C VAL A 566 32.04 9.57 -8.13
#